data_881fa02023bba5ddadb456a58930e80c
#
_entry.id   881fa02023bba5ddadb456a58930e80c
#
_cell.length_a   1.000
_cell.length_b   1.000
_cell.length_c   1.000
_cell.angle_alpha   90.00
_cell.angle_beta   90.00
_cell.angle_gamma   90.00
#
_symmetry.space_group_name_H-M   'P 1'
#
loop_
_entity.id
_entity.type
_entity.pdbx_description
1 polymer ?
#
loop_
_entity_poly.entity_id
_entity_poly.type
_entity_poly.pdbx_seq_one_letter_code
_entity_poly.pdbx_strand_id
1 'polypeptide(L)'
;MKKKLAAVSFSALLAIVASSTTSGFARWNTKYWTNEKNFNRISSFNVSENLPEGAKSTTKTSSEVVTTSDDGKTLMYTDSDLGVVGLVDISDPAKPKALGIVELEAEPTGIAASENNAYIGSNTSESYTNPSGALVQYNLETRKKIKQCNVGGQPDSVFVSPDGTFVAVAIENERDEEYKDGVIPQLDEEGNQINPAGYVALIKLNKKGNLKCSSIKKVDLTGLASIASSDPEPEFVAINDLGETVVSLQENNHLAVIDKDGNVIS
;
A
#
# COMPACT_ATOMS: atom_id res chain seq x y z
N MET A 1 7.60 -7.77 -51.84
CA MET A 1 6.32 -7.10 -51.46
C MET A 1 6.22 -7.16 -49.94
N LYS A 2 6.56 -6.08 -49.26
CA LYS A 2 6.54 -6.00 -47.77
C LYS A 2 5.13 -5.55 -47.35
N LYS A 3 4.41 -6.39 -46.61
CA LYS A 3 3.17 -6.00 -45.96
C LYS A 3 3.51 -5.34 -44.60
N LYS A 4 3.20 -4.05 -44.49
CA LYS A 4 3.23 -3.33 -43.23
C LYS A 4 1.97 -3.69 -42.45
N LEU A 5 2.12 -4.23 -41.25
CA LEU A 5 1.05 -4.24 -40.27
C LEU A 5 0.99 -2.84 -39.65
N ALA A 6 -0.19 -2.26 -39.65
CA ALA A 6 -0.48 -1.00 -39.00
C ALA A 6 -0.78 -1.26 -37.52
N ALA A 7 0.00 -0.64 -36.66
CA ALA A 7 -0.32 -0.54 -35.25
C ALA A 7 -1.52 0.40 -35.07
N VAL A 8 -2.57 -0.08 -34.43
CA VAL A 8 -3.71 0.73 -34.03
C VAL A 8 -3.39 1.31 -32.65
N SER A 9 -2.89 2.54 -32.67
CA SER A 9 -2.78 3.32 -31.44
C SER A 9 -4.16 3.85 -31.04
N PHE A 10 -4.63 3.49 -29.87
CA PHE A 10 -5.77 4.14 -29.23
C PHE A 10 -5.30 5.49 -28.69
N SER A 11 -5.38 6.50 -29.53
CA SER A 11 -5.22 7.90 -29.09
C SER A 11 -6.53 8.37 -28.50
N ALA A 12 -6.61 8.47 -27.17
CA ALA A 12 -7.67 9.21 -26.52
C ALA A 12 -7.56 10.69 -26.93
N LEU A 13 -8.60 11.16 -27.60
CA LEU A 13 -8.72 12.55 -28.02
C LEU A 13 -8.99 13.42 -26.80
N LEU A 14 -7.95 14.04 -26.24
CA LEU A 14 -8.10 15.09 -25.24
C LEU A 14 -8.45 16.38 -25.98
N ALA A 15 -9.71 16.76 -25.94
CA ALA A 15 -10.15 18.08 -26.43
C ALA A 15 -9.67 19.15 -25.42
N ILE A 16 -8.58 19.83 -25.74
CA ILE A 16 -8.13 21.01 -25.00
C ILE A 16 -9.04 22.16 -25.42
N VAL A 17 -9.98 22.54 -24.57
CA VAL A 17 -10.65 23.85 -24.65
C VAL A 17 -9.86 24.79 -23.75
N ALA A 18 -8.98 25.57 -24.38
CA ALA A 18 -8.36 26.72 -23.73
C ALA A 18 -9.37 27.86 -23.65
N SER A 19 -9.83 28.19 -22.45
CA SER A 19 -10.39 29.52 -22.19
C SER A 19 -10.25 29.88 -20.72
N SER A 20 -9.45 30.95 -20.49
CA SER A 20 -9.51 31.95 -19.41
C SER A 20 -9.71 31.50 -17.96
N THR A 21 -8.62 31.63 -17.21
CA THR A 21 -8.51 32.09 -15.82
C THR A 21 -9.83 32.42 -15.10
N THR A 22 -10.37 31.48 -14.40
CA THR A 22 -10.97 31.61 -13.07
C THR A 22 -10.76 30.29 -12.38
N SER A 23 -10.28 30.32 -11.14
CA SER A 23 -10.17 29.18 -10.24
C SER A 23 -11.58 28.59 -9.98
N GLY A 24 -12.04 27.83 -10.95
CA GLY A 24 -13.28 27.09 -10.86
C GLY A 24 -12.93 25.68 -10.40
N PHE A 25 -12.95 25.44 -9.08
CA PHE A 25 -13.22 24.11 -8.61
C PHE A 25 -14.43 23.59 -9.38
N ALA A 26 -14.24 22.51 -10.15
CA ALA A 26 -15.35 21.85 -10.80
C ALA A 26 -16.37 21.52 -9.72
N ARG A 27 -17.47 22.29 -9.64
CA ARG A 27 -18.64 21.92 -8.85
C ARG A 27 -19.16 20.64 -9.46
N TRP A 28 -18.70 19.51 -8.96
CA TRP A 28 -19.30 18.23 -9.25
C TRP A 28 -20.78 18.38 -8.93
N ASN A 29 -21.61 18.21 -9.96
CA ASN A 29 -23.04 18.38 -9.85
C ASN A 29 -23.56 17.29 -8.88
N THR A 30 -23.76 17.65 -7.62
CA THR A 30 -24.20 16.79 -6.52
C THR A 30 -25.54 16.08 -6.80
N LYS A 31 -26.25 16.52 -7.82
CA LYS A 31 -27.58 15.99 -8.21
C LYS A 31 -27.56 14.49 -8.60
N TYR A 32 -26.39 13.93 -8.95
CA TYR A 32 -26.28 12.50 -9.31
C TYR A 32 -25.93 11.59 -8.13
N TRP A 33 -25.66 12.14 -6.95
CA TRP A 33 -25.14 11.39 -5.80
C TRP A 33 -26.12 11.30 -4.63
N THR A 34 -27.31 11.89 -4.74
CA THR A 34 -28.35 11.85 -3.71
C THR A 34 -29.33 10.74 -4.01
N ASN A 35 -28.95 9.50 -3.77
CA ASN A 35 -29.88 8.41 -3.61
C ASN A 35 -30.07 8.15 -2.11
N GLU A 36 -31.15 8.61 -1.54
CA GLU A 36 -31.45 8.53 -0.09
C GLU A 36 -31.43 7.09 0.48
N LYS A 37 -31.34 6.09 -0.37
CA LYS A 37 -31.35 4.67 0.02
C LYS A 37 -29.97 4.01 0.03
N ASN A 38 -28.90 4.67 -0.41
CA ASN A 38 -27.58 4.12 -0.57
C ASN A 38 -26.51 4.96 0.14
N PHE A 39 -25.24 4.64 -0.09
CA PHE A 39 -24.13 5.43 0.43
C PHE A 39 -24.11 6.83 -0.20
N ASN A 40 -24.07 7.85 0.66
CA ASN A 40 -23.93 9.23 0.23
C ASN A 40 -22.57 9.76 0.64
N ARG A 41 -21.93 10.53 -0.24
CA ARG A 41 -20.71 11.24 0.11
C ARG A 41 -21.04 12.32 1.15
N ILE A 42 -20.44 12.20 2.34
CA ILE A 42 -20.62 13.16 3.43
C ILE A 42 -19.72 14.38 3.22
N SER A 43 -18.45 14.13 2.87
CA SER A 43 -17.45 15.16 2.64
C SER A 43 -16.36 14.69 1.69
N SER A 44 -15.40 15.53 1.43
CA SER A 44 -14.11 15.20 0.82
C SER A 44 -13.04 16.09 1.42
N PHE A 45 -11.83 15.53 1.55
CA PHE A 45 -10.65 16.24 2.01
C PHE A 45 -9.63 16.31 0.87
N ASN A 46 -9.09 17.51 0.63
CA ASN A 46 -8.02 17.66 -0.35
C ASN A 46 -6.68 17.46 0.36
N VAL A 47 -5.93 16.44 0.00
CA VAL A 47 -4.65 16.09 0.67
C VAL A 47 -3.61 17.21 0.59
N SER A 48 -3.69 18.10 -0.38
CA SER A 48 -2.85 19.31 -0.44
C SER A 48 -3.06 20.26 0.75
N GLU A 49 -4.16 20.15 1.47
CA GLU A 49 -4.41 20.94 2.70
C GLU A 49 -3.52 20.48 3.87
N ASN A 50 -2.96 19.28 3.80
CA ASN A 50 -2.01 18.75 4.78
C ASN A 50 -0.57 19.22 4.56
N LEU A 51 -0.27 19.81 3.41
CA LEU A 51 1.08 20.26 3.10
C LEU A 51 1.50 21.39 4.04
N PRO A 52 2.79 21.50 4.38
CA PRO A 52 3.33 22.60 5.17
C PRO A 52 3.01 23.96 4.54
N GLU A 53 2.84 24.98 5.39
CA GLU A 53 2.66 26.35 4.94
C GLU A 53 3.85 26.77 4.03
N GLY A 54 3.54 27.32 2.88
CA GLY A 54 4.53 27.71 1.87
C GLY A 54 4.92 26.61 0.89
N ALA A 55 4.31 25.43 0.96
CA ALA A 55 4.47 24.43 -0.10
C ALA A 55 4.05 24.99 -1.45
N LYS A 56 4.77 24.59 -2.51
CA LYS A 56 4.46 25.06 -3.87
C LYS A 56 3.13 24.49 -4.33
N SER A 57 2.34 25.29 -5.05
CA SER A 57 1.07 24.82 -5.65
C SER A 57 1.27 23.71 -6.69
N THR A 58 2.49 23.45 -7.09
CA THR A 58 2.88 22.38 -8.02
C THR A 58 3.39 21.14 -7.32
N THR A 59 3.35 21.09 -5.97
CA THR A 59 3.75 19.89 -5.23
C THR A 59 2.79 18.78 -5.58
N LYS A 60 3.31 17.69 -6.12
CA LYS A 60 2.56 16.49 -6.45
C LYS A 60 2.26 15.72 -5.17
N THR A 61 1.07 15.20 -5.05
CA THR A 61 0.61 14.35 -3.95
C THR A 61 -0.09 13.12 -4.54
N SER A 62 0.11 11.97 -3.92
CA SER A 62 -0.51 10.71 -4.33
C SER A 62 -0.98 9.95 -3.08
N SER A 63 -2.22 10.20 -2.65
CA SER A 63 -2.78 9.42 -1.53
C SER A 63 -3.27 8.07 -2.03
N GLU A 64 -2.77 6.98 -1.46
CA GLU A 64 -3.00 5.62 -1.96
C GLU A 64 -3.72 4.75 -0.93
N VAL A 65 -3.04 4.35 0.15
CA VAL A 65 -3.58 3.45 1.15
C VAL A 65 -4.06 4.23 2.37
N VAL A 66 -5.24 3.92 2.86
CA VAL A 66 -5.83 4.61 4.01
C VAL A 66 -6.14 3.63 5.15
N THR A 67 -6.00 4.14 6.39
CA THR A 67 -6.45 3.48 7.62
C THR A 67 -7.00 4.51 8.59
N THR A 68 -7.66 4.05 9.66
CA THR A 68 -8.14 4.92 10.73
C THR A 68 -7.57 4.49 12.08
N SER A 69 -7.48 5.43 13.02
CA SER A 69 -7.28 5.09 14.42
C SER A 69 -8.45 4.24 14.96
N ASP A 70 -8.22 3.45 16.01
CA ASP A 70 -9.23 2.56 16.59
C ASP A 70 -10.45 3.33 17.12
N ASP A 71 -10.27 4.58 17.54
CA ASP A 71 -11.38 5.45 17.98
C ASP A 71 -12.14 6.11 16.81
N GLY A 72 -11.72 5.87 15.57
CA GLY A 72 -12.33 6.40 14.36
C GLY A 72 -12.23 7.90 14.18
N LYS A 73 -11.31 8.58 14.87
CA LYS A 73 -11.22 10.06 14.81
C LYS A 73 -10.08 10.59 13.97
N THR A 74 -9.08 9.76 13.68
CA THR A 74 -7.95 10.13 12.83
C THR A 74 -7.91 9.20 11.64
N LEU A 75 -7.95 9.75 10.44
CA LEU A 75 -7.64 9.04 9.20
C LEU A 75 -6.16 9.26 8.88
N MET A 76 -5.50 8.21 8.46
CA MET A 76 -4.12 8.24 7.98
C MET A 76 -4.07 7.75 6.54
N TYR A 77 -3.20 8.34 5.72
CA TYR A 77 -2.99 7.89 4.35
C TYR A 77 -1.50 7.91 4.01
N THR A 78 -1.07 6.98 3.17
CA THR A 78 0.26 7.01 2.55
C THR A 78 0.26 7.96 1.37
N ASP A 79 1.38 8.63 1.14
CA ASP A 79 1.64 9.44 -0.04
C ASP A 79 3.04 9.08 -0.55
N SER A 80 3.09 8.23 -1.56
CA SER A 80 4.32 7.68 -2.13
C SER A 80 5.14 8.75 -2.84
N ASP A 81 4.51 9.66 -3.60
CA ASP A 81 5.18 10.76 -4.30
C ASP A 81 5.94 11.71 -3.34
N LEU A 82 5.41 11.90 -2.13
CA LEU A 82 6.03 12.76 -1.11
C LEU A 82 6.88 12.01 -0.10
N GLY A 83 6.73 10.70 0.02
CA GLY A 83 7.39 9.90 1.06
C GLY A 83 6.86 10.22 2.47
N VAL A 84 5.55 10.41 2.62
CA VAL A 84 4.94 10.82 3.88
C VAL A 84 3.72 9.98 4.25
N VAL A 85 3.33 10.06 5.51
CA VAL A 85 1.98 9.71 5.98
C VAL A 85 1.25 11.00 6.33
N GLY A 86 0.10 11.23 5.72
CA GLY A 86 -0.79 12.34 6.06
C GLY A 86 -1.80 11.94 7.13
N LEU A 87 -2.18 12.89 7.99
CA LEU A 87 -3.15 12.70 9.05
C LEU A 87 -4.31 13.69 8.89
N VAL A 88 -5.53 13.22 9.12
CA VAL A 88 -6.75 14.02 8.99
C VAL A 88 -7.64 13.78 10.20
N ASP A 89 -8.05 14.85 10.88
CA ASP A 89 -9.10 14.79 11.90
C ASP A 89 -10.46 14.53 11.24
N ILE A 90 -11.05 13.40 11.54
CA ILE A 90 -12.38 12.98 11.09
C ILE A 90 -13.36 12.82 12.25
N SER A 91 -13.09 13.44 13.41
CA SER A 91 -13.99 13.43 14.56
C SER A 91 -15.40 13.96 14.21
N ASP A 92 -15.48 14.90 13.27
CA ASP A 92 -16.69 15.26 12.53
C ASP A 92 -16.47 14.87 11.06
N PRO A 93 -16.98 13.73 10.61
CA PRO A 93 -16.72 13.26 9.25
C PRO A 93 -17.31 14.16 8.16
N ALA A 94 -18.22 15.07 8.51
CA ALA A 94 -18.74 16.08 7.59
C ALA A 94 -17.79 17.28 7.42
N LYS A 95 -16.79 17.41 8.30
CA LYS A 95 -15.84 18.53 8.33
C LYS A 95 -14.42 18.04 8.65
N PRO A 96 -13.82 17.23 7.79
CA PRO A 96 -12.45 16.75 7.99
C PRO A 96 -11.48 17.95 8.04
N LYS A 97 -10.41 17.82 8.86
CA LYS A 97 -9.40 18.86 9.04
C LYS A 97 -8.00 18.30 8.90
N ALA A 98 -7.12 19.09 8.30
CA ALA A 98 -5.70 18.77 8.23
C ALA A 98 -5.09 18.66 9.63
N LEU A 99 -4.34 17.60 9.86
CA LEU A 99 -3.47 17.42 11.03
C LEU A 99 -1.98 17.46 10.64
N GLY A 100 -1.69 17.60 9.35
CA GLY A 100 -0.34 17.65 8.80
C GLY A 100 0.19 16.27 8.41
N ILE A 101 1.49 16.21 8.18
CA ILE A 101 2.19 15.04 7.67
C ILE A 101 3.24 14.52 8.66
N VAL A 102 3.63 13.25 8.48
CA VAL A 102 4.82 12.65 9.08
C VAL A 102 5.75 12.25 7.94
N GLU A 103 6.92 12.86 7.88
CA GLU A 103 7.95 12.51 6.89
C GLU A 103 8.55 11.15 7.22
N LEU A 104 8.77 10.34 6.19
CA LEU A 104 9.38 9.04 6.28
C LEU A 104 10.78 9.05 5.63
N GLU A 105 11.58 8.03 5.94
CA GLU A 105 12.93 7.90 5.38
C GLU A 105 12.92 7.22 4.00
N ALA A 106 11.80 6.58 3.62
CA ALA A 106 11.61 5.89 2.35
C ALA A 106 10.12 5.86 1.99
N GLU A 107 9.81 5.42 0.79
CA GLU A 107 8.48 5.37 0.20
C GLU A 107 7.51 4.50 1.03
N PRO A 108 6.38 5.03 1.50
CA PRO A 108 5.35 4.24 2.17
C PRO A 108 4.48 3.51 1.14
N THR A 109 4.32 2.22 1.31
CA THR A 109 3.51 1.37 0.43
C THR A 109 2.23 0.88 1.08
N GLY A 110 2.25 0.64 2.39
CA GLY A 110 1.07 0.21 3.14
C GLY A 110 1.05 0.78 4.56
N ILE A 111 -0.13 0.86 5.17
CA ILE A 111 -0.31 1.37 6.52
C ILE A 111 -1.43 0.64 7.26
N ALA A 112 -1.18 0.29 8.51
CA ALA A 112 -2.18 -0.19 9.46
C ALA A 112 -2.01 0.54 10.80
N ALA A 113 -3.09 0.65 11.55
CA ALA A 113 -3.06 1.24 12.89
C ALA A 113 -3.66 0.29 13.91
N SER A 114 -3.18 0.37 15.14
CA SER A 114 -3.78 -0.29 16.29
C SER A 114 -3.36 0.44 17.57
N GLU A 115 -4.31 0.69 18.45
CA GLU A 115 -4.13 1.51 19.65
C GLU A 115 -3.53 2.89 19.29
N ASN A 116 -2.37 3.20 19.85
CA ASN A 116 -1.67 4.46 19.59
C ASN A 116 -0.46 4.28 18.63
N ASN A 117 -0.48 3.26 17.79
CA ASN A 117 0.59 2.93 16.87
C ASN A 117 0.13 2.91 15.42
N ALA A 118 0.98 3.41 14.52
CA ALA A 118 0.91 3.15 13.10
C ALA A 118 2.06 2.23 12.69
N TYR A 119 1.78 1.26 11.82
CA TYR A 119 2.74 0.34 11.24
C TYR A 119 2.74 0.57 9.73
N ILE A 120 3.87 0.94 9.19
CA ILE A 120 4.01 1.43 7.82
C ILE A 120 4.97 0.52 7.09
N GLY A 121 4.53 -0.06 5.98
CA GLY A 121 5.40 -0.68 4.99
C GLY A 121 6.20 0.41 4.28
N SER A 122 7.50 0.22 4.18
CA SER A 122 8.39 1.20 3.59
C SER A 122 9.33 0.52 2.61
N ASN A 123 9.19 0.86 1.33
CA ASN A 123 10.01 0.34 0.25
C ASN A 123 11.38 1.02 0.25
N THR A 124 12.44 0.22 0.26
CA THR A 124 13.83 0.68 0.19
C THR A 124 14.60 -0.03 -0.93
N SER A 125 13.88 -0.65 -1.87
CA SER A 125 14.46 -1.41 -2.96
C SER A 125 15.36 -0.54 -3.85
N GLU A 126 16.51 -1.07 -4.22
CA GLU A 126 17.40 -0.44 -5.18
C GLU A 126 17.00 -0.77 -6.63
N SER A 127 16.38 -1.93 -6.82
CA SER A 127 15.88 -2.41 -8.12
C SER A 127 14.96 -3.61 -7.91
N TYR A 128 14.27 -4.04 -8.94
CA TYR A 128 13.44 -5.25 -8.96
C TYR A 128 14.23 -6.52 -8.59
N THR A 129 15.52 -6.58 -8.93
CA THR A 129 16.39 -7.73 -8.61
C THR A 129 17.08 -7.63 -7.25
N ASN A 130 17.00 -6.47 -6.59
CA ASN A 130 17.52 -6.23 -5.23
C ASN A 130 16.46 -5.55 -4.36
N PRO A 131 15.30 -6.22 -4.15
CA PRO A 131 14.23 -5.67 -3.33
C PRO A 131 14.61 -5.62 -1.86
N SER A 132 14.19 -4.57 -1.20
CA SER A 132 14.37 -4.39 0.24
C SER A 132 13.28 -3.52 0.82
N GLY A 133 13.04 -3.65 2.13
CA GLY A 133 12.05 -2.84 2.80
C GLY A 133 12.02 -3.06 4.30
N ALA A 134 11.24 -2.25 4.94
CA ALA A 134 11.08 -2.24 6.38
C ALA A 134 9.61 -2.09 6.80
N LEU A 135 9.28 -2.68 7.93
CA LEU A 135 8.09 -2.31 8.68
C LEU A 135 8.50 -1.30 9.75
N VAL A 136 7.96 -0.09 9.65
CA VAL A 136 8.28 1.04 10.53
C VAL A 136 7.11 1.31 11.45
N GLN A 137 7.38 1.45 12.75
CA GLN A 137 6.38 1.77 13.77
C GLN A 137 6.52 3.21 14.23
N TYR A 138 5.43 3.96 14.20
CA TYR A 138 5.30 5.31 14.75
C TYR A 138 4.27 5.34 15.88
N ASN A 139 4.51 6.20 16.85
CA ASN A 139 3.50 6.57 17.83
C ASN A 139 2.62 7.68 17.26
N LEU A 140 1.30 7.49 17.25
CA LEU A 140 0.34 8.41 16.63
C LEU A 140 0.23 9.76 17.36
N GLU A 141 0.33 9.75 18.70
CA GLU A 141 0.24 10.95 19.51
C GLU A 141 1.49 11.83 19.38
N THR A 142 2.67 11.22 19.54
CA THR A 142 3.93 11.95 19.50
C THR A 142 4.48 12.13 18.09
N ARG A 143 3.97 11.38 17.11
CA ARG A 143 4.43 11.32 15.71
C ARG A 143 5.90 10.94 15.57
N LYS A 144 6.43 10.18 16.53
CA LYS A 144 7.83 9.74 16.55
C LYS A 144 7.97 8.29 16.17
N LYS A 145 9.00 7.99 15.40
CA LYS A 145 9.42 6.62 15.10
C LYS A 145 9.80 5.91 16.42
N ILE A 146 9.17 4.76 16.65
CA ILE A 146 9.43 3.89 17.79
C ILE A 146 10.44 2.82 17.40
N LYS A 147 10.22 2.17 16.25
CA LYS A 147 10.98 1.01 15.82
C LYS A 147 10.92 0.82 14.31
N GLN A 148 11.90 0.10 13.80
CA GLN A 148 11.96 -0.34 12.41
C GLN A 148 12.49 -1.77 12.36
N CYS A 149 11.84 -2.63 11.60
CA CYS A 149 12.27 -4.00 11.34
C CYS A 149 12.52 -4.16 9.83
N ASN A 150 13.72 -4.60 9.46
CA ASN A 150 13.98 -5.01 8.09
C ASN A 150 13.13 -6.26 7.81
N VAL A 151 12.28 -6.22 6.79
CA VAL A 151 11.43 -7.34 6.39
C VAL A 151 12.06 -8.17 5.28
N GLY A 152 13.15 -7.71 4.67
CA GLY A 152 13.99 -8.47 3.74
C GLY A 152 13.42 -8.58 2.32
N GLY A 153 12.54 -7.66 1.93
CA GLY A 153 11.94 -7.55 0.60
C GLY A 153 11.04 -6.32 0.54
N GLN A 154 10.46 -6.05 -0.61
CA GLN A 154 9.57 -4.92 -0.85
C GLN A 154 8.21 -5.16 -0.20
N PRO A 155 7.85 -4.42 0.88
CA PRO A 155 6.51 -4.50 1.44
C PRO A 155 5.51 -3.81 0.51
N ASP A 156 4.29 -4.34 0.46
CA ASP A 156 3.16 -3.72 -0.22
C ASP A 156 2.01 -3.47 0.76
N SER A 157 1.42 -4.47 1.35
CA SER A 157 0.30 -4.34 2.28
C SER A 157 0.68 -4.69 3.71
N VAL A 158 0.07 -3.97 4.66
CA VAL A 158 0.28 -4.16 6.11
C VAL A 158 -1.07 -4.31 6.80
N PHE A 159 -1.21 -5.30 7.69
CA PHE A 159 -2.41 -5.47 8.50
C PHE A 159 -2.06 -5.94 9.93
N VAL A 160 -2.72 -5.36 10.94
CA VAL A 160 -2.57 -5.78 12.34
C VAL A 160 -3.66 -6.78 12.68
N SER A 161 -3.31 -7.87 13.36
CA SER A 161 -4.31 -8.82 13.83
C SER A 161 -5.33 -8.16 14.77
N PRO A 162 -6.61 -8.52 14.72
CA PRO A 162 -7.65 -7.92 15.57
C PRO A 162 -7.37 -8.01 17.07
N ASP A 163 -6.63 -9.03 17.51
CA ASP A 163 -6.20 -9.21 18.89
C ASP A 163 -4.92 -8.43 19.26
N GLY A 164 -4.35 -7.67 18.32
CA GLY A 164 -3.16 -6.85 18.52
C GLY A 164 -1.88 -7.65 18.80
N THR A 165 -1.82 -8.93 18.44
CA THR A 165 -0.67 -9.80 18.79
C THR A 165 0.40 -9.89 17.71
N PHE A 166 0.05 -9.63 16.44
CA PHE A 166 1.01 -9.63 15.33
C PHE A 166 0.59 -8.69 14.20
N VAL A 167 1.54 -8.43 13.31
CA VAL A 167 1.34 -7.72 12.05
C VAL A 167 1.68 -8.69 10.92
N ALA A 168 0.83 -8.76 9.90
CA ALA A 168 1.13 -9.39 8.63
C ALA A 168 1.55 -8.33 7.60
N VAL A 169 2.56 -8.65 6.81
CA VAL A 169 3.06 -7.80 5.73
C VAL A 169 3.15 -8.64 4.46
N ALA A 170 2.48 -8.23 3.41
CA ALA A 170 2.72 -8.76 2.07
C ALA A 170 4.09 -8.24 1.60
N ILE A 171 4.96 -9.14 1.18
CA ILE A 171 6.26 -8.81 0.60
C ILE A 171 6.19 -9.23 -0.86
N GLU A 172 5.86 -8.28 -1.69
CA GLU A 172 5.56 -8.51 -3.10
C GLU A 172 6.82 -8.89 -3.88
N ASN A 173 7.91 -8.13 -3.71
CA ASN A 173 9.10 -8.21 -4.55
C ASN A 173 8.75 -8.09 -6.03
N GLU A 174 8.03 -7.03 -6.36
CA GLU A 174 7.56 -6.69 -7.70
C GLU A 174 8.61 -7.00 -8.77
N ARG A 175 8.19 -7.66 -9.85
CA ARG A 175 9.06 -7.92 -11.00
C ARG A 175 9.06 -6.76 -11.99
N ASP A 176 10.10 -6.70 -12.81
CA ASP A 176 10.17 -5.76 -13.93
C ASP A 176 9.30 -6.25 -15.10
N GLU A 177 8.11 -5.71 -15.25
CA GLU A 177 7.18 -6.07 -16.32
C GLU A 177 7.71 -5.75 -17.72
N GLU A 178 8.67 -4.83 -17.86
CA GLU A 178 9.29 -4.48 -19.13
C GLU A 178 10.44 -5.44 -19.49
N TYR A 179 10.91 -6.26 -18.55
CA TYR A 179 11.98 -7.20 -18.80
C TYR A 179 11.52 -8.35 -19.69
N LYS A 180 12.10 -8.46 -20.90
CA LYS A 180 11.78 -9.50 -21.90
C LYS A 180 10.27 -9.68 -22.14
N ASP A 181 9.52 -8.57 -22.27
CA ASP A 181 8.07 -8.55 -22.49
C ASP A 181 7.26 -9.26 -21.38
N GLY A 182 7.70 -9.17 -20.13
CA GLY A 182 6.99 -9.71 -18.95
C GLY A 182 7.03 -11.23 -18.82
N VAL A 183 8.02 -11.89 -19.40
CA VAL A 183 8.18 -13.36 -19.29
C VAL A 183 8.40 -13.78 -17.84
N ILE A 184 7.64 -14.74 -17.36
CA ILE A 184 7.71 -15.29 -16.00
C ILE A 184 8.11 -16.77 -16.04
N PRO A 185 9.03 -17.21 -15.18
CA PRO A 185 9.89 -16.42 -14.29
C PRO A 185 10.92 -15.59 -15.07
N GLN A 186 11.37 -14.49 -14.51
CA GLN A 186 12.45 -13.70 -15.08
C GLN A 186 13.78 -14.40 -14.81
N LEU A 187 14.47 -14.79 -15.87
CA LEU A 187 15.68 -15.57 -15.78
C LEU A 187 16.89 -14.81 -16.36
N ASP A 188 18.07 -14.95 -15.72
CA ASP A 188 19.35 -14.53 -16.26
C ASP A 188 19.77 -15.37 -17.47
N GLU A 189 20.99 -15.15 -17.99
CA GLU A 189 21.54 -15.91 -19.12
C GLU A 189 21.86 -17.35 -18.74
N GLU A 190 22.09 -17.62 -17.46
CA GLU A 190 22.37 -18.94 -16.88
C GLU A 190 21.10 -19.71 -16.52
N GLY A 191 19.91 -19.06 -16.59
CA GLY A 191 18.61 -19.66 -16.31
C GLY A 191 18.22 -19.62 -14.82
N ASN A 192 18.86 -18.78 -14.00
CA ASN A 192 18.44 -18.56 -12.61
C ASN A 192 17.40 -17.45 -12.54
N GLN A 193 16.44 -17.57 -11.64
CA GLN A 193 15.47 -16.52 -11.37
C GLN A 193 16.17 -15.29 -10.78
N ILE A 194 15.96 -14.10 -11.39
CA ILE A 194 16.68 -12.88 -11.05
C ILE A 194 15.99 -12.04 -9.99
N ASN A 195 14.65 -12.07 -9.90
CA ASN A 195 13.94 -11.43 -8.82
C ASN A 195 13.55 -12.46 -7.75
N PRO A 196 13.72 -12.13 -6.45
CA PRO A 196 13.32 -13.04 -5.38
C PRO A 196 11.80 -13.14 -5.30
N ALA A 197 11.29 -14.35 -5.14
CA ALA A 197 9.87 -14.60 -4.91
C ALA A 197 9.34 -13.82 -3.70
N GLY A 198 8.11 -13.33 -3.79
CA GLY A 198 7.42 -12.70 -2.68
C GLY A 198 6.98 -13.70 -1.59
N TYR A 199 6.60 -13.19 -0.44
CA TYR A 199 6.18 -13.98 0.72
C TYR A 199 5.35 -13.14 1.68
N VAL A 200 4.71 -13.75 2.68
CA VAL A 200 4.13 -13.01 3.80
C VAL A 200 5.08 -13.01 4.99
N ALA A 201 5.33 -11.84 5.57
CA ALA A 201 6.08 -11.71 6.81
C ALA A 201 5.10 -11.53 7.99
N LEU A 202 5.18 -12.41 8.99
CA LEU A 202 4.44 -12.29 10.25
C LEU A 202 5.38 -11.80 11.34
N ILE A 203 5.04 -10.68 12.00
CA ILE A 203 5.85 -10.05 13.03
C ILE A 203 5.04 -9.92 14.32
N LYS A 204 5.48 -10.56 15.41
CA LYS A 204 4.79 -10.48 16.70
C LYS A 204 4.92 -9.08 17.32
N LEU A 205 3.87 -8.67 17.99
CA LEU A 205 3.82 -7.50 18.85
C LEU A 205 4.03 -7.90 20.32
N ASN A 206 4.58 -7.01 21.12
CA ASN A 206 4.59 -7.17 22.57
C ASN A 206 3.30 -6.60 23.17
N LYS A 207 3.11 -6.73 24.48
CA LYS A 207 1.92 -6.24 25.21
C LYS A 207 1.69 -4.72 25.13
N LYS A 208 2.63 -3.96 24.59
CA LYS A 208 2.53 -2.51 24.35
C LYS A 208 2.39 -2.18 22.87
N GLY A 209 2.08 -3.16 22.04
CA GLY A 209 2.00 -3.02 20.59
C GLY A 209 3.34 -2.83 19.90
N ASN A 210 4.50 -2.99 20.56
CA ASN A 210 5.78 -2.76 19.90
C ASN A 210 6.24 -3.98 19.11
N LEU A 211 6.78 -3.72 17.91
CA LEU A 211 7.34 -4.72 17.01
C LEU A 211 8.45 -5.54 17.67
N LYS A 212 8.42 -6.85 17.50
CA LYS A 212 9.50 -7.79 17.87
C LYS A 212 10.22 -8.25 16.61
N CYS A 213 11.20 -7.51 16.13
CA CYS A 213 11.90 -7.83 14.88
C CYS A 213 12.53 -9.24 14.86
N SER A 214 12.96 -9.74 16.03
CA SER A 214 13.48 -11.11 16.15
C SER A 214 12.45 -12.21 15.97
N SER A 215 11.18 -11.88 15.87
CA SER A 215 10.08 -12.84 15.69
C SER A 215 9.59 -12.93 14.25
N ILE A 216 10.22 -12.23 13.31
CA ILE A 216 9.82 -12.26 11.90
C ILE A 216 9.84 -13.70 11.42
N LYS A 217 8.68 -14.15 10.93
CA LYS A 217 8.50 -15.43 10.25
C LYS A 217 8.13 -15.15 8.81
N LYS A 218 8.92 -15.61 7.88
CA LYS A 218 8.59 -15.59 6.45
C LYS A 218 7.76 -16.83 6.12
N VAL A 219 6.63 -16.61 5.47
CA VAL A 219 5.75 -17.66 4.98
C VAL A 219 5.93 -17.75 3.47
N ASP A 220 6.51 -18.84 3.03
CA ASP A 220 6.75 -19.11 1.62
C ASP A 220 5.41 -19.42 0.92
N LEU A 221 5.21 -18.85 -0.24
CA LEU A 221 3.99 -18.99 -1.07
C LEU A 221 4.30 -19.66 -2.41
N THR A 222 5.55 -20.04 -2.65
CA THR A 222 5.94 -20.70 -3.90
C THR A 222 5.23 -22.03 -4.08
N GLY A 223 4.83 -22.33 -5.30
CA GLY A 223 4.13 -23.58 -5.62
C GLY A 223 2.62 -23.61 -5.32
N LEU A 224 2.06 -22.58 -4.69
CA LEU A 224 0.63 -22.56 -4.36
C LEU A 224 -0.24 -22.23 -5.59
N ALA A 225 0.15 -21.26 -6.37
CA ALA A 225 -0.57 -20.86 -7.57
C ALA A 225 -0.21 -21.74 -8.77
N SER A 226 -1.15 -21.88 -9.71
CA SER A 226 -0.89 -22.55 -10.98
C SER A 226 -0.23 -21.65 -12.03
N ILE A 227 -0.38 -20.33 -11.87
CA ILE A 227 0.22 -19.30 -12.71
C ILE A 227 1.45 -18.79 -11.99
N ALA A 228 2.58 -18.70 -12.67
CA ALA A 228 3.85 -18.19 -12.14
C ALA A 228 4.20 -18.77 -10.74
N SER A 229 4.07 -20.08 -10.57
CA SER A 229 4.14 -20.73 -9.25
C SER A 229 5.45 -20.56 -8.51
N SER A 230 6.55 -20.27 -9.21
CA SER A 230 7.87 -19.98 -8.63
C SER A 230 8.06 -18.52 -8.25
N ASP A 231 7.12 -17.64 -8.64
CA ASP A 231 7.18 -16.19 -8.48
C ASP A 231 5.86 -15.66 -7.93
N PRO A 232 5.52 -15.98 -6.67
CA PRO A 232 4.35 -15.40 -6.02
C PRO A 232 4.56 -13.91 -5.75
N GLU A 233 3.57 -13.08 -6.09
CA GLU A 233 3.53 -11.65 -5.79
C GLU A 233 2.33 -11.37 -4.86
N PRO A 234 2.53 -11.44 -3.54
CA PRO A 234 1.49 -11.11 -2.58
C PRO A 234 1.31 -9.60 -2.48
N GLU A 235 0.11 -9.14 -2.81
CA GLU A 235 -0.28 -7.74 -2.85
C GLU A 235 -0.98 -7.28 -1.57
N PHE A 236 -2.05 -7.95 -1.20
CA PHE A 236 -2.90 -7.49 -0.11
C PHE A 236 -3.14 -8.56 0.94
N VAL A 237 -3.09 -8.16 2.22
CA VAL A 237 -3.38 -9.03 3.37
C VAL A 237 -4.53 -8.50 4.19
N ALA A 238 -5.36 -9.41 4.69
CA ALA A 238 -6.38 -9.14 5.70
C ALA A 238 -6.39 -10.28 6.73
N ILE A 239 -6.72 -9.95 7.96
CA ILE A 239 -6.71 -10.92 9.07
C ILE A 239 -8.10 -10.97 9.72
N ASN A 240 -8.65 -12.17 9.88
CA ASN A 240 -9.92 -12.38 10.56
C ASN A 240 -9.77 -12.48 12.10
N ASP A 241 -10.89 -12.57 12.82
CA ASP A 241 -10.92 -12.66 14.28
C ASP A 241 -10.30 -13.96 14.84
N LEU A 242 -10.06 -14.97 14.00
CA LEU A 242 -9.36 -16.20 14.37
C LEU A 242 -7.84 -16.07 14.24
N GLY A 243 -7.35 -14.95 13.70
CA GLY A 243 -5.94 -14.71 13.40
C GLY A 243 -5.50 -15.37 12.09
N GLU A 244 -6.43 -15.79 11.24
CA GLU A 244 -6.09 -16.31 9.91
C GLU A 244 -5.89 -15.15 8.94
N THR A 245 -4.76 -15.15 8.27
CA THR A 245 -4.38 -14.15 7.26
C THR A 245 -4.75 -14.66 5.88
N VAL A 246 -5.61 -13.93 5.17
CA VAL A 246 -5.84 -14.12 3.74
C VAL A 246 -4.89 -13.21 2.98
N VAL A 247 -4.25 -13.72 1.95
CA VAL A 247 -3.37 -12.95 1.06
C VAL A 247 -3.79 -13.15 -0.39
N SER A 248 -3.87 -12.04 -1.13
CA SER A 248 -4.02 -12.08 -2.58
C SER A 248 -2.65 -12.12 -3.24
N LEU A 249 -2.51 -13.02 -4.23
CA LEU A 249 -1.40 -13.05 -5.16
C LEU A 249 -1.98 -12.61 -6.50
N GLN A 250 -1.95 -11.30 -6.76
CA GLN A 250 -2.70 -10.70 -7.86
C GLN A 250 -2.21 -11.24 -9.20
N GLU A 251 -0.91 -11.14 -9.45
CA GLU A 251 -0.29 -11.58 -10.70
C GLU A 251 -0.38 -13.11 -10.91
N ASN A 252 -0.52 -13.85 -9.82
CA ASN A 252 -0.71 -15.29 -9.87
C ASN A 252 -2.18 -15.71 -9.96
N ASN A 253 -3.12 -14.74 -9.88
CA ASN A 253 -4.57 -14.96 -9.87
C ASN A 253 -4.99 -16.01 -8.83
N HIS A 254 -4.47 -15.86 -7.59
CA HIS A 254 -4.61 -16.84 -6.52
C HIS A 254 -4.88 -16.18 -5.17
N LEU A 255 -5.48 -16.93 -4.24
CA LEU A 255 -5.62 -16.55 -2.83
C LEU A 255 -5.05 -17.65 -1.96
N ALA A 256 -4.35 -17.26 -0.90
CA ALA A 256 -3.87 -18.20 0.10
C ALA A 256 -4.37 -17.82 1.50
N VAL A 257 -4.54 -18.80 2.37
CA VAL A 257 -4.91 -18.61 3.77
C VAL A 257 -3.80 -19.16 4.66
N ILE A 258 -3.36 -18.34 5.61
CA ILE A 258 -2.24 -18.63 6.52
C ILE A 258 -2.79 -18.57 7.94
N ASP A 259 -2.52 -19.57 8.77
CA ASP A 259 -2.86 -19.54 10.19
C ASP A 259 -1.96 -18.58 10.98
N LYS A 260 -2.35 -18.26 12.22
CA LYS A 260 -1.58 -17.38 13.13
C LYS A 260 -0.17 -17.88 13.45
N ASP A 261 0.10 -19.17 13.23
CA ASP A 261 1.41 -19.78 13.43
C ASP A 261 2.26 -19.76 12.15
N GLY A 262 1.69 -19.24 11.05
CA GLY A 262 2.32 -19.06 9.74
C GLY A 262 2.41 -20.38 8.96
N ASN A 263 1.39 -21.24 9.05
CA ASN A 263 1.23 -22.38 8.17
C ASN A 263 0.19 -22.05 7.11
N VAL A 264 0.46 -22.35 5.87
CA VAL A 264 -0.53 -22.25 4.78
C VAL A 264 -1.55 -23.37 4.99
N ILE A 265 -2.83 -22.99 5.06
CA ILE A 265 -3.94 -23.93 5.33
C ILE A 265 -4.92 -24.07 4.16
N SER A 266 -4.89 -23.13 3.21
CA SER A 266 -5.65 -23.18 1.96
C SER A 266 -5.03 -22.27 0.92
#